data_1f71cdd64202a0b79535a31c941ad58e
#
_entry.id   1f71cdd64202a0b79535a31c941ad58e
#
_cell.length_a   1.000
_cell.length_b   1.000
_cell.length_c   1.000
_cell.angle_alpha   90.00
_cell.angle_beta   90.00
_cell.angle_gamma   90.00
#
_symmetry.space_group_name_H-M   'P 1'
#
loop_
_entity.id
_entity.type
_entity.pdbx_description
1 polymer ?
#
loop_
_entity_poly.entity_id
_entity_poly.type
_entity_poly.pdbx_seq_one_letter_code
_entity_poly.pdbx_strand_id
1 'polypeptide(L)'
;MKKFKVAVLLSFLLACMNLNGCSVETVPAGNVGIKVNLYGDSKGVQQEALNVGRYFLTWNEQIYLFPTFNQLHSYNSPFIFQTSDAMTVQAKIGIEYRVKPEMTATVFQTYRKGVDEITATNVRQNISDSLIKHASKMDVNKLTTTGKTDLLDEVTKDLKAKLDPIGIEIVKVSWTSDMQYPQQVRDSINAKIEATQRALLRENEIAQSKAEAQKLIEAARGKAESIKIEAQAEADAIALKAKALRDNPEVVQLEAINKWNGVMPQFMSADAPLPFVQTK
;
A
#
# COMPACT_ATOMS: atom_id res chain seq x y z
N MET A 1 68.68 -42.16 33.30
CA MET A 1 68.94 -41.12 32.26
C MET A 1 67.99 -41.16 31.04
N LYS A 2 67.63 -42.34 30.48
CA LYS A 2 66.70 -42.45 29.35
C LYS A 2 65.27 -41.89 29.65
N LYS A 3 64.72 -42.21 30.84
CA LYS A 3 63.36 -41.77 31.26
C LYS A 3 63.27 -40.26 31.46
N PHE A 4 64.37 -39.61 31.92
CA PHE A 4 64.41 -38.16 32.06
C PHE A 4 64.45 -37.43 30.68
N LYS A 5 65.18 -37.95 29.72
CA LYS A 5 65.22 -37.41 28.34
C LYS A 5 63.88 -37.52 27.60
N VAL A 6 63.15 -38.61 27.83
CA VAL A 6 61.81 -38.82 27.29
C VAL A 6 60.81 -37.88 27.95
N ALA A 7 60.88 -37.64 29.25
CA ALA A 7 59.99 -36.64 29.92
C ALA A 7 60.26 -35.21 29.46
N VAL A 8 61.52 -34.82 29.25
CA VAL A 8 61.88 -33.50 28.72
C VAL A 8 61.41 -33.34 27.23
N LEU A 9 61.53 -34.42 26.45
CA LEU A 9 61.04 -34.38 25.06
C LEU A 9 59.53 -34.31 25.02
N LEU A 10 58.79 -34.97 25.87
CA LEU A 10 57.37 -34.97 26.01
C LEU A 10 56.85 -33.60 26.48
N SER A 11 57.54 -32.99 27.50
CA SER A 11 57.19 -31.62 27.94
C SER A 11 57.46 -30.55 26.87
N PHE A 12 58.51 -30.69 26.07
CA PHE A 12 58.81 -29.81 24.96
C PHE A 12 57.77 -29.96 23.81
N LEU A 13 57.36 -31.21 23.54
CA LEU A 13 56.28 -31.47 22.56
C LEU A 13 54.93 -30.90 23.03
N LEU A 14 54.61 -31.03 24.33
CA LEU A 14 53.40 -30.41 24.91
C LEU A 14 53.46 -28.87 24.90
N ALA A 15 54.64 -28.29 25.13
CA ALA A 15 54.82 -26.85 25.05
C ALA A 15 54.65 -26.30 23.59
N CYS A 16 55.11 -27.06 22.58
CA CYS A 16 54.90 -26.72 21.18
C CYS A 16 53.44 -26.86 20.71
N MET A 17 52.63 -27.69 21.34
CA MET A 17 51.20 -27.80 21.02
C MET A 17 50.37 -26.60 21.49
N ASN A 18 50.88 -25.75 22.38
CA ASN A 18 50.19 -24.52 22.82
C ASN A 18 50.52 -23.27 22.01
N LEU A 19 51.32 -23.38 20.96
CA LEU A 19 51.66 -22.28 20.04
C LEU A 19 50.64 -22.17 18.90
N ASN A 20 49.34 -22.31 19.19
CA ASN A 20 48.26 -22.01 18.24
C ASN A 20 48.04 -20.50 18.14
N GLY A 21 49.07 -19.75 17.75
CA GLY A 21 49.00 -18.29 17.56
C GLY A 21 48.55 -17.86 16.20
N CYS A 22 48.24 -18.79 15.28
CA CYS A 22 47.73 -18.44 13.94
C CYS A 22 46.30 -18.93 13.80
N SER A 23 45.36 -18.01 13.56
CA SER A 23 43.99 -18.33 13.17
C SER A 23 43.81 -18.14 11.66
N VAL A 24 42.91 -18.95 11.09
CA VAL A 24 42.51 -18.79 9.69
C VAL A 24 41.10 -18.21 9.70
N GLU A 25 40.95 -17.02 9.16
CA GLU A 25 39.66 -16.37 9.02
C GLU A 25 39.23 -16.36 7.55
N THR A 26 37.93 -16.56 7.33
CA THR A 26 37.39 -16.59 5.95
C THR A 26 36.49 -15.37 5.76
N VAL A 27 36.75 -14.61 4.70
CA VAL A 27 35.87 -13.56 4.21
C VAL A 27 34.92 -14.22 3.21
N PRO A 28 33.63 -14.41 3.56
CA PRO A 28 32.66 -15.07 2.67
C PRO A 28 32.22 -14.14 1.54
N ALA A 29 31.64 -14.73 0.49
CA ALA A 29 31.10 -13.97 -0.65
C ALA A 29 30.06 -12.93 -0.20
N GLY A 30 30.10 -11.75 -0.77
CA GLY A 30 29.22 -10.62 -0.38
C GLY A 30 29.70 -9.83 0.83
N ASN A 31 30.87 -10.18 1.41
CA ASN A 31 31.48 -9.44 2.52
C ASN A 31 32.85 -8.92 2.13
N VAL A 32 33.23 -7.86 2.80
CA VAL A 32 34.59 -7.30 2.75
C VAL A 32 35.15 -7.32 4.15
N GLY A 33 36.41 -7.77 4.29
CA GLY A 33 37.11 -7.83 5.56
C GLY A 33 37.97 -6.58 5.78
N ILE A 34 37.95 -6.05 7.00
CA ILE A 34 38.92 -5.03 7.44
C ILE A 34 39.83 -5.65 8.47
N LYS A 35 41.12 -5.66 8.15
CA LYS A 35 42.17 -6.16 9.03
C LYS A 35 42.63 -5.08 9.96
N VAL A 36 42.66 -5.40 11.24
CA VAL A 36 43.08 -4.52 12.33
C VAL A 36 44.25 -5.14 13.07
N ASN A 37 45.33 -4.41 13.17
CA ASN A 37 46.47 -4.78 14.04
C ASN A 37 46.25 -4.18 15.43
N LEU A 38 46.15 -5.05 16.43
CA LEU A 38 45.82 -4.66 17.81
C LEU A 38 47.00 -3.99 18.53
N TYR A 39 48.21 -4.51 18.33
CA TYR A 39 49.42 -4.08 19.05
C TYR A 39 50.60 -3.89 18.12
N GLY A 40 51.65 -3.21 18.59
CA GLY A 40 52.93 -3.04 17.91
C GLY A 40 53.04 -1.71 17.17
N ASP A 41 54.12 -1.55 16.40
CA ASP A 41 54.43 -0.33 15.68
C ASP A 41 53.49 -0.10 14.49
N SER A 42 52.92 -1.20 13.94
CA SER A 42 51.95 -1.20 12.85
C SER A 42 50.50 -1.27 13.32
N LYS A 43 50.24 -0.90 14.58
CA LYS A 43 48.88 -0.92 15.14
C LYS A 43 47.93 0.01 14.34
N GLY A 44 46.72 -0.48 14.09
CA GLY A 44 45.71 0.31 13.40
C GLY A 44 44.95 -0.46 12.34
N VAL A 45 44.15 0.26 11.63
CA VAL A 45 43.29 -0.26 10.55
C VAL A 45 44.08 -0.28 9.26
N GLN A 46 44.13 -1.42 8.58
CA GLN A 46 44.64 -1.45 7.21
C GLN A 46 43.61 -0.80 6.28
N GLN A 47 44.08 0.15 5.46
CA GLN A 47 43.20 0.86 4.55
C GLN A 47 42.71 0.00 3.37
N GLU A 48 43.47 -1.06 3.05
CA GLU A 48 43.15 -1.97 1.99
C GLU A 48 42.14 -3.01 2.49
N ALA A 49 40.97 -3.01 1.86
CA ALA A 49 39.90 -3.93 2.20
C ALA A 49 40.23 -5.34 1.63
N LEU A 50 40.05 -6.36 2.49
CA LEU A 50 40.27 -7.75 2.12
C LEU A 50 39.05 -8.27 1.34
N ASN A 51 39.33 -8.76 0.12
CA ASN A 51 38.32 -9.39 -0.71
C ASN A 51 37.95 -10.80 -0.20
N VAL A 52 37.00 -11.43 -0.87
CA VAL A 52 36.59 -12.81 -0.60
C VAL A 52 37.78 -13.77 -0.64
N GLY A 53 37.98 -14.55 0.42
CA GLY A 53 39.09 -15.47 0.52
C GLY A 53 39.35 -15.97 1.93
N ARG A 54 40.42 -16.76 2.07
CA ARG A 54 40.91 -17.22 3.36
C ARG A 54 42.21 -16.49 3.69
N TYR A 55 42.30 -15.98 4.92
CA TYR A 55 43.42 -15.17 5.37
C TYR A 55 44.01 -15.77 6.62
N PHE A 56 45.32 -15.91 6.63
CA PHE A 56 46.05 -16.33 7.83
C PHE A 56 46.30 -15.10 8.69
N LEU A 57 45.86 -15.17 9.94
CA LEU A 57 46.00 -14.11 10.91
C LEU A 57 47.07 -14.49 11.94
N THR A 58 47.87 -13.52 12.30
CA THR A 58 48.76 -13.62 13.45
C THR A 58 47.95 -13.33 14.73
N TRP A 59 48.51 -13.65 15.89
CA TRP A 59 47.90 -13.43 17.21
C TRP A 59 47.50 -11.94 17.45
N ASN A 60 48.08 -11.01 16.68
CA ASN A 60 47.90 -9.58 16.80
C ASN A 60 46.88 -9.00 15.80
N GLU A 61 46.31 -9.81 14.94
CA GLU A 61 45.46 -9.38 13.84
C GLU A 61 44.03 -9.87 14.08
N GLN A 62 43.08 -9.03 13.73
CA GLN A 62 41.65 -9.35 13.74
C GLN A 62 41.01 -8.84 12.47
N ILE A 63 40.06 -9.61 11.89
CA ILE A 63 39.26 -9.23 10.75
C ILE A 63 37.85 -8.86 11.23
N TYR A 64 37.35 -7.72 10.80
CA TYR A 64 35.96 -7.32 10.92
C TYR A 64 35.28 -7.46 9.58
N LEU A 65 34.16 -8.18 9.53
CA LEU A 65 33.39 -8.42 8.30
C LEU A 65 32.34 -7.37 8.11
N PHE A 66 32.22 -6.86 6.89
CA PHE A 66 31.22 -5.87 6.49
C PHE A 66 30.45 -6.39 5.28
N PRO A 67 29.13 -6.57 5.38
CA PRO A 67 28.31 -7.01 4.25
C PRO A 67 28.16 -5.87 3.22
N THR A 68 28.43 -6.20 1.97
CA THR A 68 28.30 -5.26 0.84
C THR A 68 27.01 -5.45 0.05
N PHE A 69 26.21 -6.44 0.44
CA PHE A 69 24.87 -6.68 -0.09
C PHE A 69 23.82 -6.07 0.83
N ASN A 70 22.60 -5.91 0.33
CA ASN A 70 21.51 -5.32 1.10
C ASN A 70 21.20 -6.17 2.34
N GLN A 71 21.27 -5.55 3.50
CA GLN A 71 20.93 -6.13 4.80
C GLN A 71 19.65 -5.50 5.32
N LEU A 72 18.70 -6.33 5.77
CA LEU A 72 17.53 -5.87 6.48
C LEU A 72 17.74 -6.01 7.99
N HIS A 73 17.69 -4.90 8.70
CA HIS A 73 17.72 -4.87 10.15
C HIS A 73 16.41 -4.31 10.71
N SER A 74 15.71 -5.12 11.50
CA SER A 74 14.47 -4.73 12.17
C SER A 74 14.70 -4.51 13.65
N TYR A 75 14.36 -3.32 14.15
CA TYR A 75 14.48 -2.99 15.56
C TYR A 75 13.31 -3.54 16.35
N ASN A 76 13.56 -4.48 17.26
CA ASN A 76 12.54 -5.09 18.12
C ASN A 76 11.99 -4.11 19.16
N SER A 77 12.85 -3.23 19.70
CA SER A 77 12.43 -2.18 20.63
C SER A 77 11.81 -1.00 19.87
N PRO A 78 10.65 -0.51 20.27
CA PRO A 78 10.01 0.61 19.60
C PRO A 78 10.82 1.90 19.74
N PHE A 79 10.67 2.77 18.75
CA PHE A 79 11.10 4.15 18.82
C PHE A 79 9.97 4.97 19.44
N ILE A 80 10.34 5.84 20.38
CA ILE A 80 9.40 6.72 21.10
C ILE A 80 9.72 8.15 20.67
N PHE A 81 8.71 8.85 20.18
CA PHE A 81 8.84 10.24 19.75
C PHE A 81 7.55 11.01 20.04
N GLN A 82 7.65 12.34 20.06
CA GLN A 82 6.52 13.22 20.34
C GLN A 82 6.18 14.06 19.10
N THR A 83 4.90 14.31 18.92
CA THR A 83 4.36 15.22 17.93
C THR A 83 4.36 16.66 18.44
N SER A 84 4.05 17.65 17.57
CA SER A 84 4.00 19.08 17.94
C SER A 84 2.97 19.41 19.02
N ASP A 85 1.93 18.59 19.13
CA ASP A 85 0.88 18.66 20.16
C ASP A 85 1.21 17.84 21.42
N ALA A 86 2.50 17.52 21.63
CA ALA A 86 3.05 16.78 22.77
C ALA A 86 2.49 15.37 22.97
N MET A 87 1.88 14.77 21.93
CA MET A 87 1.42 13.39 22.00
C MET A 87 2.57 12.42 21.78
N THR A 88 2.69 11.43 22.67
CA THR A 88 3.72 10.40 22.57
C THR A 88 3.26 9.28 21.65
N VAL A 89 4.07 8.98 20.63
CA VAL A 89 3.84 7.92 19.66
C VAL A 89 4.96 6.89 19.76
N GLN A 90 4.62 5.62 19.60
CA GLN A 90 5.57 4.52 19.55
C GLN A 90 5.42 3.77 18.24
N ALA A 91 6.55 3.44 17.59
CA ALA A 91 6.54 2.66 16.36
C ALA A 91 7.82 1.85 16.24
N LYS A 92 7.75 0.73 15.51
CA LYS A 92 8.93 -0.06 15.15
C LYS A 92 9.34 0.25 13.73
N ILE A 93 10.65 0.33 13.52
CA ILE A 93 11.26 0.64 12.23
C ILE A 93 12.19 -0.49 11.82
N GLY A 94 12.23 -0.77 10.54
CA GLY A 94 13.25 -1.57 9.88
C GLY A 94 14.00 -0.73 8.87
N ILE A 95 15.26 -1.03 8.69
CA ILE A 95 16.13 -0.40 7.70
C ILE A 95 16.71 -1.44 6.77
N GLU A 96 16.79 -1.11 5.51
CA GLU A 96 17.57 -1.84 4.54
C GLU A 96 18.79 -0.98 4.20
N TYR A 97 19.97 -1.55 4.36
CA TYR A 97 21.22 -0.85 4.17
C TYR A 97 22.29 -1.77 3.58
N ARG A 98 23.35 -1.17 3.07
CA ARG A 98 24.57 -1.87 2.65
C ARG A 98 25.80 -1.01 2.96
N VAL A 99 26.96 -1.64 3.05
CA VAL A 99 28.24 -0.92 3.21
C VAL A 99 28.91 -0.82 1.85
N LYS A 100 29.42 0.39 1.52
CA LYS A 100 30.19 0.61 0.31
C LYS A 100 31.57 -0.03 0.45
N PRO A 101 31.97 -0.97 -0.42
CA PRO A 101 33.24 -1.69 -0.30
C PRO A 101 34.45 -0.78 -0.14
N GLU A 102 34.50 0.30 -0.91
CA GLU A 102 35.61 1.26 -0.96
C GLU A 102 35.75 2.08 0.33
N MET A 103 34.66 2.22 1.10
CA MET A 103 34.60 3.04 2.31
C MET A 103 34.58 2.22 3.60
N THR A 104 34.71 0.91 3.52
CA THR A 104 34.64 0.00 4.68
C THR A 104 35.66 0.35 5.76
N ALA A 105 36.89 0.73 5.35
CA ALA A 105 37.94 1.17 6.28
C ALA A 105 37.51 2.47 7.02
N THR A 106 36.86 3.39 6.33
CA THR A 106 36.34 4.64 6.90
C THR A 106 35.22 4.36 7.92
N VAL A 107 34.30 3.43 7.59
CA VAL A 107 33.25 2.98 8.52
C VAL A 107 33.89 2.46 9.80
N PHE A 108 34.86 1.55 9.68
CA PHE A 108 35.52 0.99 10.85
C PHE A 108 36.33 2.06 11.63
N GLN A 109 37.04 2.94 10.98
CA GLN A 109 37.80 4.03 11.62
C GLN A 109 36.89 4.96 12.43
N THR A 110 35.69 5.24 11.88
CA THR A 110 34.71 6.15 12.51
C THR A 110 34.10 5.52 13.77
N TYR A 111 33.69 4.26 13.68
CA TYR A 111 32.91 3.61 14.74
C TYR A 111 33.71 2.62 15.58
N ARG A 112 34.76 2.04 15.05
CA ARG A 112 35.63 1.00 15.67
C ARG A 112 34.85 -0.21 16.17
N LYS A 113 33.81 -0.60 15.44
CA LYS A 113 32.86 -1.64 15.77
C LYS A 113 32.49 -2.42 14.52
N GLY A 114 31.96 -3.63 14.70
CA GLY A 114 31.35 -4.40 13.64
C GLY A 114 30.02 -3.79 13.18
N VAL A 115 29.56 -4.14 11.97
CA VAL A 115 28.37 -3.56 11.37
C VAL A 115 27.10 -3.76 12.20
N ASP A 116 26.95 -4.93 12.82
CA ASP A 116 25.77 -5.24 13.65
C ASP A 116 25.69 -4.32 14.87
N GLU A 117 26.82 -4.05 15.52
CA GLU A 117 26.87 -3.16 16.67
C GLU A 117 26.67 -1.70 16.25
N ILE A 118 27.23 -1.28 15.11
CA ILE A 118 27.00 0.06 14.53
C ILE A 118 25.50 0.23 14.27
N THR A 119 24.88 -0.75 13.64
CA THR A 119 23.44 -0.70 13.31
C THR A 119 22.59 -0.67 14.58
N ALA A 120 22.88 -1.54 15.54
CA ALA A 120 22.11 -1.63 16.79
C ALA A 120 22.22 -0.38 17.67
N THR A 121 23.34 0.36 17.60
CA THR A 121 23.58 1.54 18.45
C THR A 121 23.56 2.85 17.68
N ASN A 122 24.57 3.09 16.82
CA ASN A 122 24.76 4.38 16.16
C ASN A 122 23.69 4.70 15.13
N VAL A 123 23.32 3.75 14.27
CA VAL A 123 22.27 3.95 13.28
C VAL A 123 20.91 4.10 13.96
N ARG A 124 20.64 3.29 14.99
CA ARG A 124 19.43 3.43 15.82
C ARG A 124 19.31 4.83 16.43
N GLN A 125 20.41 5.37 16.98
CA GLN A 125 20.41 6.72 17.55
C GLN A 125 20.10 7.78 16.47
N ASN A 126 20.74 7.69 15.31
CA ASN A 126 20.47 8.60 14.19
C ASN A 126 19.02 8.55 13.70
N ILE A 127 18.40 7.36 13.70
CA ILE A 127 16.98 7.22 13.40
C ILE A 127 16.14 7.94 14.46
N SER A 128 16.42 7.70 15.74
CA SER A 128 15.70 8.32 16.85
C SER A 128 15.78 9.85 16.79
N ASP A 129 16.96 10.40 16.58
CA ASP A 129 17.18 11.85 16.48
C ASP A 129 16.42 12.47 15.30
N SER A 130 16.44 11.78 14.16
CA SER A 130 15.73 12.22 12.96
C SER A 130 14.20 12.13 13.15
N LEU A 131 13.71 11.07 13.77
CA LEU A 131 12.28 10.93 14.10
C LEU A 131 11.81 12.08 15.01
N ILE A 132 12.54 12.34 16.10
CA ILE A 132 12.19 13.42 17.03
C ILE A 132 12.22 14.78 16.32
N LYS A 133 13.23 15.04 15.50
CA LYS A 133 13.38 16.29 14.74
C LYS A 133 12.21 16.56 13.80
N HIS A 134 11.72 15.54 13.09
CA HIS A 134 10.67 15.72 12.08
C HIS A 134 9.28 15.53 12.66
N ALA A 135 9.08 14.58 13.58
CA ALA A 135 7.79 14.35 14.23
C ALA A 135 7.34 15.55 15.07
N SER A 136 8.29 16.26 15.75
CA SER A 136 7.97 17.47 16.51
C SER A 136 7.40 18.64 15.68
N LYS A 137 7.46 18.55 14.35
CA LYS A 137 6.88 19.54 13.41
C LYS A 137 5.51 19.14 12.88
N MET A 138 5.04 17.95 13.21
CA MET A 138 3.77 17.39 12.74
C MET A 138 2.82 17.19 13.90
N ASP A 139 1.54 17.53 13.72
CA ASP A 139 0.49 17.17 14.67
C ASP A 139 0.05 15.72 14.51
N VAL A 140 -0.64 15.19 15.51
CA VAL A 140 -1.10 13.78 15.49
C VAL A 140 -2.11 13.51 14.37
N ASN A 141 -2.94 14.50 13.99
CA ASN A 141 -3.92 14.34 12.92
C ASN A 141 -3.23 14.18 11.56
N LYS A 142 -2.20 15.01 11.29
CA LYS A 142 -1.39 14.88 10.08
C LYS A 142 -0.67 13.55 10.06
N LEU A 143 -0.09 13.14 11.19
CA LEU A 143 0.63 11.87 11.30
C LEU A 143 -0.28 10.66 11.04
N THR A 144 -1.55 10.69 11.46
CA THR A 144 -2.50 9.59 11.25
C THR A 144 -3.04 9.49 9.82
N THR A 145 -2.91 10.53 9.03
CA THR A 145 -3.37 10.57 7.62
C THR A 145 -2.23 10.32 6.64
N THR A 146 -1.58 11.37 6.17
CA THR A 146 -0.52 11.31 5.16
C THR A 146 0.88 11.39 5.75
N GLY A 147 1.01 11.93 6.95
CA GLY A 147 2.29 12.23 7.57
C GLY A 147 3.18 11.02 7.88
N LYS A 148 2.63 9.80 7.90
CA LYS A 148 3.43 8.58 8.08
C LYS A 148 4.48 8.41 6.98
N THR A 149 4.10 8.66 5.74
CA THR A 149 4.99 8.56 4.57
C THR A 149 5.97 9.72 4.56
N ASP A 150 5.47 10.95 4.73
CA ASP A 150 6.28 12.15 4.77
C ASP A 150 7.39 12.05 5.84
N LEU A 151 7.05 11.52 7.03
CA LEU A 151 7.99 11.34 8.12
C LEU A 151 9.10 10.35 7.76
N LEU A 152 8.76 9.20 7.13
CA LEU A 152 9.77 8.25 6.69
C LEU A 152 10.68 8.81 5.60
N ASP A 153 10.14 9.57 4.67
CA ASP A 153 10.91 10.18 3.59
C ASP A 153 11.92 11.19 4.13
N GLU A 154 11.51 12.04 5.07
CA GLU A 154 12.41 13.01 5.72
C GLU A 154 13.47 12.30 6.59
N VAL A 155 13.08 11.25 7.33
CA VAL A 155 14.02 10.43 8.12
C VAL A 155 15.02 9.75 7.18
N THR A 156 14.55 9.16 6.09
CA THR A 156 15.43 8.50 5.11
C THR A 156 16.41 9.48 4.49
N LYS A 157 15.97 10.67 4.16
CA LYS A 157 16.82 11.73 3.61
C LYS A 157 17.90 12.19 4.61
N ASP A 158 17.51 12.40 5.87
CA ASP A 158 18.45 12.78 6.93
C ASP A 158 19.49 11.66 7.18
N LEU A 159 19.06 10.40 7.20
CA LEU A 159 19.94 9.25 7.38
C LEU A 159 20.93 9.11 6.22
N LYS A 160 20.45 9.23 4.98
CA LYS A 160 21.33 9.24 3.80
C LYS A 160 22.36 10.35 3.89
N ALA A 161 21.96 11.56 4.21
CA ALA A 161 22.87 12.69 4.32
C ALA A 161 23.97 12.49 5.38
N LYS A 162 23.66 11.78 6.47
CA LYS A 162 24.60 11.53 7.57
C LYS A 162 25.49 10.29 7.34
N LEU A 163 24.95 9.22 6.77
CA LEU A 163 25.60 7.91 6.74
C LEU A 163 26.29 7.61 5.41
N ASP A 164 25.79 8.12 4.28
CA ASP A 164 26.39 7.95 2.96
C ASP A 164 27.86 8.46 2.87
N PRO A 165 28.22 9.63 3.47
CA PRO A 165 29.59 10.11 3.46
C PRO A 165 30.56 9.24 4.28
N ILE A 166 30.04 8.46 5.22
CA ILE A 166 30.83 7.52 6.04
C ILE A 166 31.00 6.19 5.34
N GLY A 167 30.11 5.84 4.41
CA GLY A 167 30.13 4.60 3.63
C GLY A 167 29.01 3.61 3.96
N ILE A 168 28.01 4.02 4.76
CA ILE A 168 26.81 3.23 5.02
C ILE A 168 25.67 3.80 4.17
N GLU A 169 25.30 3.08 3.12
CA GLU A 169 24.22 3.46 2.21
C GLU A 169 22.89 2.93 2.72
N ILE A 170 21.96 3.83 3.03
CA ILE A 170 20.58 3.50 3.39
C ILE A 170 19.75 3.33 2.12
N VAL A 171 19.29 2.11 1.87
CA VAL A 171 18.43 1.77 0.71
C VAL A 171 17.00 2.19 1.01
N LYS A 172 16.44 1.74 2.15
CA LYS A 172 15.05 1.97 2.53
C LYS A 172 14.89 2.00 4.05
N VAL A 173 13.98 2.86 4.51
CA VAL A 173 13.45 2.84 5.87
C VAL A 173 11.97 2.48 5.80
N SER A 174 11.48 1.64 6.69
CA SER A 174 10.09 1.19 6.68
C SER A 174 9.55 1.00 8.09
N TRP A 175 8.24 1.20 8.26
CA TRP A 175 7.55 0.81 9.48
C TRP A 175 7.40 -0.71 9.51
N THR A 176 7.79 -1.35 10.62
CA THR A 176 7.64 -2.80 10.83
C THR A 176 6.46 -3.14 11.73
N SER A 177 5.81 -2.13 12.31
CA SER A 177 4.57 -2.27 13.07
C SER A 177 3.70 -1.04 12.89
N ASP A 178 2.42 -1.19 13.19
CA ASP A 178 1.54 -0.04 13.32
C ASP A 178 2.00 0.90 14.43
N MET A 179 1.75 2.19 14.23
CA MET A 179 2.01 3.21 15.24
C MET A 179 1.05 3.07 16.40
N GLN A 180 1.60 3.05 17.60
CA GLN A 180 0.81 3.02 18.83
C GLN A 180 0.62 4.45 19.34
N TYR A 181 -0.64 4.85 19.44
CA TYR A 181 -1.07 6.15 19.96
C TYR A 181 -1.62 5.99 21.37
N PRO A 182 -1.61 7.06 22.21
CA PRO A 182 -2.33 7.09 23.49
C PRO A 182 -3.81 6.76 23.30
N GLN A 183 -4.45 6.17 24.33
CA GLN A 183 -5.84 5.72 24.25
C GLN A 183 -6.78 6.85 23.83
N GLN A 184 -6.63 8.04 24.39
CA GLN A 184 -7.45 9.21 24.06
C GLN A 184 -7.42 9.58 22.57
N VAL A 185 -6.23 9.47 21.95
CA VAL A 185 -6.05 9.74 20.50
C VAL A 185 -6.76 8.65 19.69
N ARG A 186 -6.62 7.40 20.07
CA ARG A 186 -7.31 6.27 19.40
C ARG A 186 -8.83 6.44 19.47
N ASP A 187 -9.36 6.80 20.61
CA ASP A 187 -10.79 7.01 20.80
C ASP A 187 -11.31 8.19 19.97
N SER A 188 -10.52 9.28 19.88
CA SER A 188 -10.84 10.43 19.02
C SER A 188 -10.80 10.07 17.53
N ILE A 189 -9.83 9.28 17.10
CA ILE A 189 -9.72 8.79 15.71
C ILE A 189 -10.93 7.91 15.38
N ASN A 190 -11.28 6.97 16.27
CA ASN A 190 -12.40 6.07 16.08
C ASN A 190 -13.73 6.86 16.00
N ALA A 191 -13.93 7.82 16.89
CA ALA A 191 -15.11 8.69 16.86
C ALA A 191 -15.21 9.50 15.56
N LYS A 192 -14.07 10.01 15.05
CA LYS A 192 -14.02 10.72 13.76
C LYS A 192 -14.34 9.79 12.58
N ILE A 193 -13.79 8.58 12.58
CA ILE A 193 -14.09 7.56 11.54
C ILE A 193 -15.58 7.24 11.56
N GLU A 194 -16.16 6.95 12.73
CA GLU A 194 -17.60 6.70 12.86
C GLU A 194 -18.45 7.87 12.36
N ALA A 195 -18.11 9.11 12.74
CA ALA A 195 -18.84 10.28 12.27
C ALA A 195 -18.78 10.42 10.74
N THR A 196 -17.60 10.18 10.15
CA THR A 196 -17.43 10.22 8.70
C THR A 196 -18.23 9.10 8.01
N GLN A 197 -18.21 7.88 8.55
CA GLN A 197 -19.00 6.76 8.01
C GLN A 197 -20.50 7.05 8.08
N ARG A 198 -20.98 7.59 9.17
CA ARG A 198 -22.41 7.99 9.31
C ARG A 198 -22.78 9.10 8.33
N ALA A 199 -21.89 10.04 8.06
CA ALA A 199 -22.11 11.09 7.05
C ALA A 199 -22.21 10.52 5.65
N LEU A 200 -21.29 9.64 5.27
CA LEU A 200 -21.30 8.94 3.97
C LEU A 200 -22.54 8.06 3.78
N LEU A 201 -22.98 7.35 4.82
CA LEU A 201 -24.20 6.55 4.76
C LEU A 201 -25.42 7.44 4.48
N ARG A 202 -25.56 8.57 5.18
CA ARG A 202 -26.66 9.51 4.94
C ARG A 202 -26.61 10.11 3.54
N GLU A 203 -25.44 10.45 3.06
CA GLU A 203 -25.27 10.97 1.69
C GLU A 203 -25.70 9.94 0.63
N ASN A 204 -25.31 8.67 0.81
CA ASN A 204 -25.72 7.58 -0.04
C ASN A 204 -27.24 7.33 0.04
N GLU A 205 -27.85 7.37 1.22
CA GLU A 205 -29.31 7.24 1.39
C GLU A 205 -30.06 8.38 0.66
N ILE A 206 -29.59 9.61 0.77
CA ILE A 206 -30.15 10.76 0.04
C ILE A 206 -29.99 10.59 -1.45
N ALA A 207 -28.81 10.15 -1.91
CA ALA A 207 -28.55 9.91 -3.34
C ALA A 207 -29.46 8.79 -3.89
N GLN A 208 -29.63 7.70 -3.14
CA GLN A 208 -30.53 6.61 -3.49
C GLN A 208 -31.98 7.07 -3.57
N SER A 209 -32.47 7.79 -2.55
CA SER A 209 -33.85 8.32 -2.52
C SER A 209 -34.11 9.26 -3.72
N LYS A 210 -33.15 10.13 -4.06
CA LYS A 210 -33.23 11.00 -5.25
C LYS A 210 -33.31 10.18 -6.53
N ALA A 211 -32.45 9.14 -6.65
CA ALA A 211 -32.44 8.28 -7.83
C ALA A 211 -33.75 7.50 -7.98
N GLU A 212 -34.33 7.00 -6.90
CA GLU A 212 -35.63 6.33 -6.88
C GLU A 212 -36.78 7.30 -7.28
N ALA A 213 -36.78 8.49 -6.73
CA ALA A 213 -37.76 9.52 -7.11
C ALA A 213 -37.65 9.90 -8.59
N GLN A 214 -36.45 10.07 -9.09
CA GLN A 214 -36.22 10.35 -10.52
C GLN A 214 -36.69 9.18 -11.41
N LYS A 215 -36.41 7.95 -11.00
CA LYS A 215 -36.88 6.73 -11.71
C LYS A 215 -38.40 6.69 -11.77
N LEU A 216 -39.11 7.02 -10.70
CA LEU A 216 -40.58 7.08 -10.68
C LEU A 216 -41.11 8.16 -11.61
N ILE A 217 -40.49 9.35 -11.61
CA ILE A 217 -40.87 10.45 -12.52
C ILE A 217 -40.67 10.05 -13.97
N GLU A 218 -39.53 9.48 -14.31
CA GLU A 218 -39.24 9.03 -15.68
C GLU A 218 -40.17 7.88 -16.12
N ALA A 219 -40.47 6.94 -15.21
CA ALA A 219 -41.45 5.89 -15.51
C ALA A 219 -42.86 6.45 -15.76
N ALA A 220 -43.30 7.44 -14.96
CA ALA A 220 -44.58 8.09 -15.16
C ALA A 220 -44.62 8.89 -16.46
N ARG A 221 -43.56 9.60 -16.81
CA ARG A 221 -43.42 10.32 -18.09
C ARG A 221 -43.45 9.37 -19.28
N GLY A 222 -42.68 8.26 -19.20
CA GLY A 222 -42.70 7.22 -20.24
C GLY A 222 -44.07 6.62 -20.47
N LYS A 223 -44.81 6.35 -19.35
CA LYS A 223 -46.16 5.84 -19.44
C LYS A 223 -47.15 6.87 -20.08
N ALA A 224 -47.05 8.13 -19.67
CA ALA A 224 -47.87 9.19 -20.25
C ALA A 224 -47.60 9.38 -21.74
N GLU A 225 -46.33 9.35 -22.15
CA GLU A 225 -45.96 9.48 -23.58
C GLU A 225 -46.38 8.25 -24.38
N SER A 226 -46.30 7.03 -23.81
CA SER A 226 -46.83 5.82 -24.47
C SER A 226 -48.32 5.95 -24.74
N ILE A 227 -49.11 6.35 -23.72
CA ILE A 227 -50.57 6.55 -23.87
C ILE A 227 -50.87 7.60 -24.94
N LYS A 228 -50.09 8.69 -24.98
CA LYS A 228 -50.28 9.75 -25.98
C LYS A 228 -49.97 9.25 -27.39
N ILE A 229 -48.90 8.51 -27.58
CA ILE A 229 -48.52 7.90 -28.86
C ILE A 229 -49.58 6.89 -29.32
N GLU A 230 -50.10 6.04 -28.41
CA GLU A 230 -51.16 5.09 -28.70
C GLU A 230 -52.46 5.80 -29.14
N ALA A 231 -52.87 6.82 -28.36
CA ALA A 231 -54.05 7.62 -28.69
C ALA A 231 -53.92 8.36 -30.03
N GLN A 232 -52.73 8.92 -30.33
CA GLN A 232 -52.47 9.54 -31.62
C GLN A 232 -52.50 8.53 -32.78
N ALA A 233 -51.90 7.36 -32.60
CA ALA A 233 -51.90 6.28 -33.59
C ALA A 233 -53.33 5.77 -33.87
N GLU A 234 -54.15 5.65 -32.80
CA GLU A 234 -55.55 5.26 -32.93
C GLU A 234 -56.38 6.33 -33.64
N ALA A 235 -56.17 7.64 -33.32
CA ALA A 235 -56.83 8.73 -33.99
C ALA A 235 -56.47 8.79 -35.47
N ASP A 236 -55.18 8.59 -35.81
CA ASP A 236 -54.69 8.57 -37.19
C ASP A 236 -55.26 7.37 -37.95
N ALA A 237 -55.34 6.20 -37.32
CA ALA A 237 -55.94 5.01 -37.90
C ALA A 237 -57.46 5.20 -38.21
N ILE A 238 -58.19 5.82 -37.24
CA ILE A 238 -59.60 6.16 -37.42
C ILE A 238 -59.76 7.18 -38.57
N ALA A 239 -58.91 8.22 -38.63
CA ALA A 239 -58.95 9.23 -39.68
C ALA A 239 -58.69 8.63 -41.07
N LEU A 240 -57.69 7.74 -41.20
CA LEU A 240 -57.37 7.01 -42.42
C LEU A 240 -58.54 6.11 -42.84
N LYS A 241 -59.14 5.39 -41.89
CA LYS A 241 -60.28 4.53 -42.12
C LYS A 241 -61.52 5.33 -42.57
N ALA A 242 -61.80 6.44 -41.89
CA ALA A 242 -62.88 7.35 -42.28
C ALA A 242 -62.68 7.99 -43.67
N LYS A 243 -61.43 8.25 -44.06
CA LYS A 243 -61.09 8.73 -45.41
C LYS A 243 -61.31 7.63 -46.43
N ALA A 244 -60.83 6.43 -46.19
CA ALA A 244 -60.98 5.29 -47.08
C ALA A 244 -62.47 4.92 -47.32
N LEU A 245 -63.29 5.00 -46.25
CA LEU A 245 -64.74 4.80 -46.36
C LEU A 245 -65.48 5.88 -47.13
N ARG A 246 -65.01 7.15 -47.03
CA ARG A 246 -65.56 8.28 -47.84
C ARG A 246 -65.21 8.15 -49.31
N ASP A 247 -63.99 7.73 -49.62
CA ASP A 247 -63.50 7.61 -51.00
C ASP A 247 -64.06 6.39 -51.72
N ASN A 248 -64.57 5.38 -50.97
CA ASN A 248 -65.11 4.11 -51.48
C ASN A 248 -66.40 3.72 -50.75
N PRO A 249 -67.57 4.27 -51.12
CA PRO A 249 -68.86 4.02 -50.45
C PRO A 249 -69.28 2.53 -50.46
N GLU A 250 -68.86 1.75 -51.46
CA GLU A 250 -69.15 0.32 -51.59
C GLU A 250 -68.50 -0.52 -50.48
N VAL A 251 -67.35 -0.04 -49.92
CA VAL A 251 -66.66 -0.71 -48.80
C VAL A 251 -67.44 -0.62 -47.50
N VAL A 252 -68.23 0.47 -47.32
CA VAL A 252 -69.11 0.64 -46.16
C VAL A 252 -70.16 -0.46 -46.11
N GLN A 253 -70.72 -0.82 -47.26
CA GLN A 253 -71.70 -1.90 -47.37
C GLN A 253 -71.05 -3.25 -47.05
N LEU A 254 -69.86 -3.50 -47.58
CA LEU A 254 -69.14 -4.76 -47.32
C LEU A 254 -68.74 -4.92 -45.83
N GLU A 255 -68.29 -3.84 -45.16
CA GLU A 255 -67.98 -3.85 -43.75
C GLU A 255 -69.22 -4.01 -42.85
N ALA A 256 -70.35 -3.42 -43.24
CA ALA A 256 -71.63 -3.63 -42.59
C ALA A 256 -72.08 -5.09 -42.68
N ILE A 257 -71.92 -5.73 -43.86
CA ILE A 257 -72.20 -7.17 -44.06
C ILE A 257 -71.28 -8.01 -43.18
N ASN A 258 -69.98 -7.74 -43.15
CA ASN A 258 -68.99 -8.51 -42.34
C ASN A 258 -69.21 -8.41 -40.83
N LYS A 259 -69.76 -7.28 -40.34
CA LYS A 259 -70.06 -7.08 -38.92
C LYS A 259 -71.46 -7.48 -38.52
N TRP A 260 -72.34 -7.83 -39.49
CA TRP A 260 -73.70 -8.26 -39.19
C TRP A 260 -73.71 -9.69 -38.64
N ASN A 261 -74.28 -9.83 -37.46
CA ASN A 261 -74.43 -11.11 -36.76
C ASN A 261 -75.64 -11.96 -37.24
N GLY A 262 -76.30 -11.60 -38.35
CA GLY A 262 -77.44 -12.32 -38.94
C GLY A 262 -78.77 -12.09 -38.20
N VAL A 263 -78.85 -11.23 -37.17
CA VAL A 263 -80.09 -10.97 -36.41
C VAL A 263 -80.65 -9.62 -36.83
N MET A 264 -81.95 -9.65 -37.26
CA MET A 264 -82.64 -8.36 -37.56
C MET A 264 -82.96 -7.61 -36.28
N PRO A 265 -82.68 -6.28 -36.17
CA PRO A 265 -83.09 -5.49 -35.04
C PRO A 265 -84.61 -5.51 -34.84
N GLN A 266 -85.09 -5.77 -33.63
CA GLN A 266 -86.51 -5.89 -33.31
C GLN A 266 -87.25 -4.53 -33.31
N PHE A 267 -86.59 -3.43 -33.33
CA PHE A 267 -87.14 -2.09 -33.40
C PHE A 267 -86.44 -1.29 -34.51
N MET A 268 -87.18 -0.94 -35.55
CA MET A 268 -86.73 0.03 -36.55
C MET A 268 -87.67 1.22 -36.55
N SER A 269 -87.14 2.44 -36.50
CA SER A 269 -87.96 3.67 -36.70
C SER A 269 -88.32 3.77 -38.14
N ALA A 270 -89.47 4.41 -38.46
CA ALA A 270 -90.02 4.47 -39.79
C ALA A 270 -89.10 5.18 -40.83
N ASP A 271 -88.09 5.94 -40.40
CA ASP A 271 -87.08 6.61 -41.25
C ASP A 271 -85.68 6.03 -41.25
N ALA A 272 -85.51 4.87 -40.66
CA ALA A 272 -84.16 4.25 -40.66
C ALA A 272 -83.92 3.56 -42.03
N PRO A 273 -82.83 3.91 -42.76
CA PRO A 273 -82.50 3.22 -44.01
C PRO A 273 -82.23 1.72 -43.71
N LEU A 274 -82.97 0.87 -44.44
CA LEU A 274 -82.73 -0.56 -44.37
C LEU A 274 -81.28 -0.90 -44.76
N PRO A 275 -80.53 -1.61 -43.98
CA PRO A 275 -79.24 -2.06 -44.43
C PRO A 275 -79.38 -2.96 -45.62
N PHE A 276 -78.70 -2.61 -46.71
CA PHE A 276 -78.62 -3.40 -47.98
C PHE A 276 -79.78 -3.28 -48.96
N VAL A 277 -80.76 -2.44 -48.78
CA VAL A 277 -81.82 -2.22 -49.79
C VAL A 277 -81.65 -0.83 -50.41
N GLN A 278 -81.27 -0.74 -51.69
CA GLN A 278 -81.36 0.47 -52.49
C GLN A 278 -82.83 0.60 -52.99
N THR A 279 -83.56 1.53 -52.41
CA THR A 279 -84.80 2.02 -53.03
C THR A 279 -84.45 2.89 -54.19
N LYS A 280 -84.83 2.50 -55.42
CA LYS A 280 -84.76 3.30 -56.65
C LYS A 280 -85.60 4.52 -56.50
#